data_918ced95aacdd7bbe1ff357a6b4f9476
#
_entry.id   918ced95aacdd7bbe1ff357a6b4f9476
#
_cell.length_a   1.000
_cell.length_b   1.000
_cell.length_c   1.000
_cell.angle_alpha   90.00
_cell.angle_beta   90.00
_cell.angle_gamma   90.00
#
_symmetry.space_group_name_H-M   'P 1'
#
loop_
_entity.id
_entity.type
_entity.pdbx_description
1 polymer ?
#
loop_
_entity_poly.entity_id
_entity_poly.type
_entity_poly.pdbx_seq_one_letter_code
_entity_poly.pdbx_strand_id
1 'polypeptide(L)'
;MSVGPLMAAEQPNIIFVLCDDLGPGDIGILWQNGREGTQKFATPHLDTFAQEGMILTRHYCPAPVCAPSRGSLLTGRHQGHCAVRDTQFDKELPDEYTLGSVMQKAGYATAAFGKWGLQGGKYRLKWPGQRGDRSPELEPGHPLLRGFDYFYGYTGHVDGHCHYPLDGNRPMYDGYKDVTDGLAKCYTTDLFTARTKKWIADHHKANPEQPFFTYLAYDTPHAPQQVPTTSHLTAESNYPEGGGSAGGVQWNEDASDGQINTAKGSIDLGMHPAFASAVGDDGQPWPEQATRHATMVRRIGDAVVDIVQLLKDLDIDDNTLIVFSSDNGTHCEDHHQPDYLDAFGPYDGAKRDMWEGGVRMPTLVRWPSVIEAGSKSHSP
;
A
#
# COMPACT_ATOMS: atom_id res chain seq x y z
N MET A 1 -45.46 -14.10 -14.68
CA MET A 1 -44.18 -13.41 -14.52
C MET A 1 -43.13 -14.50 -14.37
N SER A 2 -42.32 -14.69 -15.38
CA SER A 2 -41.21 -15.67 -15.31
C SER A 2 -40.09 -15.03 -14.53
N VAL A 3 -39.80 -15.53 -13.34
CA VAL A 3 -38.57 -15.21 -12.60
C VAL A 3 -37.48 -15.92 -13.37
N GLY A 4 -36.68 -15.17 -14.13
CA GLY A 4 -35.47 -15.69 -14.74
C GLY A 4 -34.54 -16.24 -13.63
N PRO A 5 -33.66 -17.22 -13.95
CA PRO A 5 -32.71 -17.71 -12.96
C PRO A 5 -31.92 -16.54 -12.41
N LEU A 6 -31.84 -16.41 -11.09
CA LEU A 6 -30.83 -15.58 -10.45
C LEU A 6 -29.48 -16.08 -10.96
N MET A 7 -28.86 -15.34 -11.86
CA MET A 7 -27.45 -15.56 -12.17
C MET A 7 -26.72 -15.36 -10.85
N ALA A 8 -25.96 -16.35 -10.42
CA ALA A 8 -25.02 -16.16 -9.31
C ALA A 8 -24.15 -14.98 -9.72
N ALA A 9 -24.06 -13.96 -8.86
CA ALA A 9 -23.17 -12.85 -9.14
C ALA A 9 -21.76 -13.42 -9.35
N GLU A 10 -21.11 -13.06 -10.44
CA GLU A 10 -19.74 -13.45 -10.67
C GLU A 10 -18.89 -13.00 -9.49
N GLN A 11 -18.01 -13.87 -9.00
CA GLN A 11 -17.11 -13.50 -7.92
C GLN A 11 -16.19 -12.38 -8.40
N PRO A 12 -16.15 -11.20 -7.74
CA PRO A 12 -15.28 -10.11 -8.18
C PRO A 12 -13.81 -10.43 -7.95
N ASN A 13 -12.95 -9.85 -8.75
CA ASN A 13 -11.55 -9.69 -8.36
C ASN A 13 -11.47 -8.76 -7.15
N ILE A 14 -10.48 -8.97 -6.29
CA ILE A 14 -10.33 -8.16 -5.07
C ILE A 14 -8.88 -7.70 -4.94
N ILE A 15 -8.70 -6.40 -4.78
CA ILE A 15 -7.40 -5.80 -4.47
C ILE A 15 -7.52 -5.08 -3.13
N PHE A 16 -6.75 -5.51 -2.14
CA PHE A 16 -6.64 -4.84 -0.85
C PHE A 16 -5.31 -4.09 -0.80
N VAL A 17 -5.36 -2.76 -0.92
CA VAL A 17 -4.19 -1.87 -0.79
C VAL A 17 -4.10 -1.40 0.64
N LEU A 18 -2.99 -1.70 1.30
CA LEU A 18 -2.71 -1.29 2.68
C LEU A 18 -1.44 -0.45 2.74
N CYS A 19 -1.58 0.82 3.10
CA CYS A 19 -0.45 1.71 3.35
C CYS A 19 0.12 1.51 4.76
N ASP A 20 1.35 1.94 4.98
CA ASP A 20 2.04 1.92 6.26
C ASP A 20 2.15 3.35 6.80
N ASP A 21 1.49 3.63 7.92
CA ASP A 21 1.48 4.93 8.59
C ASP A 21 0.81 6.09 7.82
N LEU A 22 -0.15 5.83 6.94
CA LEU A 22 -0.92 6.87 6.26
C LEU A 22 -2.05 7.36 7.17
N GLY A 23 -2.04 8.64 7.50
CA GLY A 23 -3.04 9.26 8.35
C GLY A 23 -4.32 9.68 7.62
N PRO A 24 -5.44 9.85 8.34
CA PRO A 24 -6.69 10.32 7.75
C PRO A 24 -6.58 11.75 7.20
N GLY A 25 -5.66 12.55 7.73
CA GLY A 25 -5.37 13.91 7.27
C GLY A 25 -4.49 13.98 6.03
N ASP A 26 -3.90 12.87 5.57
CA ASP A 26 -2.98 12.87 4.42
C ASP A 26 -3.70 12.89 3.06
N ILE A 27 -5.02 12.74 3.02
CA ILE A 27 -5.79 12.66 1.77
C ILE A 27 -6.60 13.93 1.51
N GLY A 28 -6.51 14.43 0.28
CA GLY A 28 -7.16 15.65 -0.16
C GLY A 28 -8.63 15.72 0.18
N ILE A 29 -9.42 14.83 -0.38
CA ILE A 29 -10.88 14.79 -0.23
C ILE A 29 -11.35 14.51 1.21
N LEU A 30 -10.50 13.89 2.04
CA LEU A 30 -10.83 13.63 3.45
C LEU A 30 -10.53 14.83 4.34
N TRP A 31 -9.45 15.59 4.05
CA TRP A 31 -9.02 16.67 4.92
C TRP A 31 -8.30 17.81 4.20
N GLN A 32 -7.21 17.53 3.45
CA GLN A 32 -6.30 18.57 2.96
C GLN A 32 -6.99 19.63 2.06
N ASN A 33 -7.97 19.22 1.26
CA ASN A 33 -8.68 20.14 0.36
C ASN A 33 -9.52 21.19 1.12
N GLY A 34 -9.93 20.88 2.35
CA GLY A 34 -10.71 21.78 3.21
C GLY A 34 -9.87 22.71 4.08
N ARG A 35 -8.55 22.50 4.15
CA ARG A 35 -7.66 23.32 4.99
C ARG A 35 -7.45 24.72 4.38
N GLU A 36 -7.33 25.70 5.25
CA GLU A 36 -6.86 27.04 4.89
C GLU A 36 -5.32 27.11 4.89
N GLY A 37 -4.77 28.19 4.38
CA GLY A 37 -3.33 28.43 4.36
C GLY A 37 -2.58 27.63 3.30
N THR A 38 -1.26 27.62 3.42
CA THR A 38 -0.31 27.04 2.47
C THR A 38 0.31 25.71 2.93
N GLN A 39 0.13 25.35 4.19
CA GLN A 39 0.64 24.08 4.78
C GLN A 39 -0.29 22.91 4.46
N LYS A 40 -0.60 22.72 3.17
CA LYS A 40 -1.48 21.67 2.67
C LYS A 40 -1.01 21.16 1.32
N PHE A 41 -1.38 19.95 0.99
CA PHE A 41 -1.05 19.34 -0.29
C PHE A 41 -2.24 18.60 -0.92
N ALA A 42 -2.24 18.54 -2.24
CA ALA A 42 -3.29 17.88 -2.99
C ALA A 42 -2.93 16.42 -3.27
N THR A 43 -3.94 15.55 -3.24
CA THR A 43 -3.84 14.14 -3.64
C THR A 43 -4.85 13.81 -4.75
N PRO A 44 -4.77 14.46 -5.94
CA PRO A 44 -5.82 14.41 -6.94
C PRO A 44 -6.15 12.99 -7.41
N HIS A 45 -5.18 12.09 -7.49
CA HIS A 45 -5.42 10.70 -7.88
C HIS A 45 -6.21 9.92 -6.82
N LEU A 46 -5.89 10.09 -5.53
CA LEU A 46 -6.71 9.50 -4.45
C LEU A 46 -8.07 10.16 -4.34
N ASP A 47 -8.17 11.46 -4.61
CA ASP A 47 -9.43 12.20 -4.63
C ASP A 47 -10.34 11.69 -5.77
N THR A 48 -9.78 11.46 -6.97
CA THR A 48 -10.50 10.85 -8.09
C THR A 48 -10.93 9.43 -7.76
N PHE A 49 -10.05 8.61 -7.19
CA PHE A 49 -10.38 7.25 -6.77
C PHE A 49 -11.54 7.23 -5.76
N ALA A 50 -11.53 8.15 -4.79
CA ALA A 50 -12.62 8.31 -3.81
C ALA A 50 -13.93 8.77 -4.45
N GLN A 51 -13.86 9.66 -5.44
CA GLN A 51 -15.04 10.15 -6.19
C GLN A 51 -15.65 9.09 -7.09
N GLU A 52 -14.86 8.14 -7.58
CA GLU A 52 -15.35 6.98 -8.35
C GLU A 52 -15.88 5.84 -7.46
N GLY A 53 -15.79 5.97 -6.14
CA GLY A 53 -16.16 4.93 -5.17
C GLY A 53 -16.88 5.46 -3.95
N MET A 54 -16.59 4.87 -2.80
CA MET A 54 -17.18 5.18 -1.50
C MET A 54 -16.11 5.52 -0.47
N ILE A 55 -16.37 6.51 0.36
CA ILE A 55 -15.57 6.85 1.53
C ILE A 55 -16.19 6.15 2.77
N LEU A 56 -15.39 5.32 3.47
CA LEU A 56 -15.76 4.78 4.77
C LEU A 56 -15.29 5.74 5.87
N THR A 57 -16.19 6.52 6.41
CA THR A 57 -15.84 7.61 7.33
C THR A 57 -15.54 7.15 8.76
N ARG A 58 -15.86 5.90 9.09
CA ARG A 58 -15.69 5.30 10.43
C ARG A 58 -15.03 3.93 10.36
N HIS A 59 -14.04 3.78 9.50
CA HIS A 59 -13.23 2.58 9.45
C HIS A 59 -12.05 2.71 10.41
N TYR A 60 -11.80 1.67 11.20
CA TYR A 60 -10.79 1.67 12.25
C TYR A 60 -9.82 0.50 12.05
N CYS A 61 -8.54 0.77 12.23
CA CYS A 61 -7.58 -0.31 12.35
C CYS A 61 -7.70 -0.99 13.73
N PRO A 62 -7.39 -2.28 13.82
CA PRO A 62 -7.54 -3.03 15.08
C PRO A 62 -6.47 -2.73 16.13
N ALA A 63 -5.40 -2.04 15.77
CA ALA A 63 -4.34 -1.59 16.66
C ALA A 63 -3.61 -0.38 16.06
N PRO A 64 -3.12 0.58 16.87
CA PRO A 64 -2.48 1.81 16.38
C PRO A 64 -1.03 1.61 15.99
N VAL A 65 -0.64 0.40 15.56
CA VAL A 65 0.73 0.07 15.15
C VAL A 65 0.76 -1.14 14.21
N CYS A 66 1.70 -1.14 13.26
CA CYS A 66 1.71 -1.99 12.07
C CYS A 66 1.59 -3.51 12.31
N ALA A 67 2.51 -4.17 13.04
CA ALA A 67 2.48 -5.63 13.15
C ALA A 67 1.19 -6.16 13.84
N PRO A 68 0.72 -5.61 14.98
CA PRO A 68 -0.55 -5.99 15.58
C PRO A 68 -1.76 -5.73 14.68
N SER A 69 -1.77 -4.59 14.00
CA SER A 69 -2.85 -4.24 13.08
C SER A 69 -2.93 -5.23 11.90
N ARG A 70 -1.80 -5.48 11.23
CA ARG A 70 -1.69 -6.44 10.12
C ARG A 70 -2.06 -7.86 10.56
N GLY A 71 -1.61 -8.29 11.75
CA GLY A 71 -1.96 -9.59 12.31
C GLY A 71 -3.46 -9.75 12.52
N SER A 72 -4.11 -8.75 13.09
CA SER A 72 -5.57 -8.73 13.27
C SER A 72 -6.33 -8.68 11.96
N LEU A 73 -5.92 -7.85 11.01
CA LEU A 73 -6.52 -7.75 9.68
C LEU A 73 -6.49 -9.12 8.97
N LEU A 74 -5.32 -9.75 8.93
CA LEU A 74 -5.13 -10.99 8.21
C LEU A 74 -5.82 -12.19 8.86
N THR A 75 -6.03 -12.18 10.17
CA THR A 75 -6.68 -13.29 10.89
C THR A 75 -8.16 -13.04 11.20
N GLY A 76 -8.67 -11.83 10.98
CA GLY A 76 -10.02 -11.43 11.38
C GLY A 76 -10.22 -11.44 12.89
N ARG A 77 -9.15 -11.37 13.69
CA ARG A 77 -9.21 -11.41 15.15
C ARG A 77 -8.88 -10.04 15.76
N HIS A 78 -9.71 -9.58 16.65
CA HIS A 78 -9.39 -8.37 17.42
C HIS A 78 -8.22 -8.63 18.39
N GLN A 79 -7.55 -7.55 18.85
CA GLN A 79 -6.31 -7.63 19.63
C GLN A 79 -6.41 -8.46 20.93
N GLY A 80 -7.59 -8.62 21.52
CA GLY A 80 -7.81 -9.51 22.66
C GLY A 80 -7.55 -10.99 22.35
N HIS A 81 -7.69 -11.41 21.09
CA HIS A 81 -7.53 -12.80 20.63
C HIS A 81 -6.43 -12.98 19.57
N CYS A 82 -5.88 -11.91 19.01
CA CYS A 82 -4.78 -11.99 18.05
C CYS A 82 -3.50 -12.44 18.76
N ALA A 83 -2.69 -13.26 18.09
CA ALA A 83 -1.39 -13.71 18.60
C ALA A 83 -0.35 -12.58 18.55
N VAL A 84 -0.41 -11.73 17.54
CA VAL A 84 0.50 -10.59 17.35
C VAL A 84 -0.11 -9.37 18.02
N ARG A 85 0.45 -8.95 19.18
CA ARG A 85 -0.10 -7.86 20.02
C ARG A 85 0.88 -6.72 20.29
N ASP A 86 2.09 -6.83 19.79
CA ASP A 86 3.16 -5.85 19.98
C ASP A 86 4.03 -5.78 18.73
N THR A 87 4.99 -4.86 18.72
CA THR A 87 5.96 -4.67 17.65
C THR A 87 7.25 -5.47 17.84
N GLN A 88 7.22 -6.55 18.60
CA GLN A 88 8.35 -7.47 18.64
C GLN A 88 8.49 -8.16 17.29
N PHE A 89 9.61 -7.97 16.67
CA PHE A 89 9.84 -8.22 15.24
C PHE A 89 9.90 -9.70 14.85
N ASP A 90 9.87 -10.58 15.83
CA ASP A 90 9.94 -12.03 15.62
C ASP A 90 8.60 -12.74 15.80
N LYS A 91 7.49 -11.98 15.82
CA LYS A 91 6.16 -12.56 15.93
C LYS A 91 5.71 -13.14 14.60
N GLU A 92 5.31 -14.38 14.63
CA GLU A 92 4.71 -15.05 13.48
C GLU A 92 3.20 -14.86 13.43
N LEU A 93 2.68 -14.75 12.24
CA LEU A 93 1.27 -14.99 12.00
C LEU A 93 0.99 -16.48 12.23
N PRO A 94 0.12 -16.88 13.16
CA PRO A 94 -0.11 -18.27 13.47
C PRO A 94 -0.68 -19.05 12.27
N ASP A 95 -0.47 -20.37 12.27
CA ASP A 95 -1.05 -21.28 11.28
C ASP A 95 -2.52 -21.54 11.60
N GLU A 96 -3.35 -20.58 11.23
CA GLU A 96 -4.79 -20.61 11.37
C GLU A 96 -5.46 -19.99 10.14
N TYR A 97 -6.77 -19.83 10.14
CA TYR A 97 -7.45 -19.15 9.03
C TYR A 97 -6.96 -17.71 8.90
N THR A 98 -6.44 -17.42 7.72
CA THR A 98 -6.05 -16.07 7.33
C THR A 98 -6.93 -15.58 6.18
N LEU A 99 -6.92 -14.28 5.92
CA LEU A 99 -7.60 -13.71 4.76
C LEU A 99 -7.17 -14.43 3.47
N GLY A 100 -5.85 -14.66 3.28
CA GLY A 100 -5.34 -15.43 2.13
C GLY A 100 -5.93 -16.84 2.05
N SER A 101 -5.89 -17.60 3.15
CA SER A 101 -6.41 -18.99 3.15
C SER A 101 -7.93 -19.08 2.96
N VAL A 102 -8.68 -18.08 3.43
CA VAL A 102 -10.14 -18.00 3.19
C VAL A 102 -10.42 -17.73 1.71
N MET A 103 -9.69 -16.79 1.11
CA MET A 103 -9.85 -16.47 -0.32
C MET A 103 -9.42 -17.62 -1.21
N GLN A 104 -8.32 -18.30 -0.89
CA GLN A 104 -7.90 -19.51 -1.60
C GLN A 104 -8.96 -20.61 -1.54
N LYS A 105 -9.57 -20.86 -0.37
CA LYS A 105 -10.69 -21.80 -0.22
C LYS A 105 -11.95 -21.37 -0.98
N ALA A 106 -12.14 -20.09 -1.19
CA ALA A 106 -13.23 -19.55 -2.01
C ALA A 106 -12.95 -19.63 -3.52
N GLY A 107 -11.80 -20.18 -3.94
CA GLY A 107 -11.46 -20.40 -5.35
C GLY A 107 -10.65 -19.28 -6.00
N TYR A 108 -10.24 -18.28 -5.23
CA TYR A 108 -9.40 -17.20 -5.73
C TYR A 108 -7.95 -17.65 -5.93
N ALA A 109 -7.31 -17.16 -6.98
CA ALA A 109 -5.86 -17.09 -7.04
C ALA A 109 -5.39 -15.98 -6.08
N THR A 110 -4.41 -16.26 -5.22
CA THR A 110 -4.05 -15.36 -4.13
C THR A 110 -2.61 -14.88 -4.22
N ALA A 111 -2.38 -13.58 -4.09
CA ALA A 111 -1.04 -13.01 -4.10
C ALA A 111 -0.85 -11.95 -3.03
N ALA A 112 0.34 -11.91 -2.42
CA ALA A 112 0.74 -10.85 -1.51
C ALA A 112 1.98 -10.11 -2.04
N PHE A 113 1.94 -8.78 -1.95
CA PHE A 113 3.01 -7.91 -2.40
C PHE A 113 3.39 -6.93 -1.30
N GLY A 114 4.68 -6.66 -1.17
CA GLY A 114 5.17 -5.61 -0.29
C GLY A 114 5.56 -6.05 1.11
N LYS A 115 5.24 -5.23 2.11
CA LYS A 115 5.61 -5.44 3.51
C LYS A 115 4.73 -6.50 4.17
N TRP A 116 5.31 -7.65 4.50
CA TRP A 116 4.62 -8.68 5.27
C TRP A 116 4.71 -8.44 6.78
N GLY A 117 5.93 -8.52 7.34
CA GLY A 117 6.23 -8.16 8.73
C GLY A 117 5.74 -9.14 9.81
N LEU A 118 5.32 -10.34 9.45
CA LEU A 118 4.70 -11.33 10.33
C LEU A 118 5.31 -12.73 10.14
N GLN A 119 6.56 -12.78 9.71
CA GLN A 119 7.25 -14.01 9.31
C GLN A 119 7.56 -14.96 10.48
N GLY A 120 7.75 -14.41 11.69
CA GLY A 120 8.26 -15.18 12.81
C GLY A 120 9.72 -15.64 12.63
N GLY A 121 10.17 -16.48 13.53
CA GLY A 121 11.52 -17.04 13.49
C GLY A 121 12.49 -16.41 14.49
N LYS A 122 13.64 -17.06 14.66
CA LYS A 122 14.66 -16.64 15.64
C LYS A 122 15.68 -15.65 15.09
N TYR A 123 15.30 -14.83 14.12
CA TYR A 123 16.21 -13.87 13.53
C TYR A 123 16.46 -12.71 14.48
N ARG A 124 17.57 -12.74 15.18
CA ARG A 124 18.11 -11.54 15.80
C ARG A 124 18.63 -10.66 14.67
N LEU A 125 17.88 -9.59 14.36
CA LEU A 125 18.43 -8.48 13.61
C LEU A 125 19.68 -7.98 14.33
N LYS A 126 20.84 -8.29 13.77
CA LYS A 126 22.04 -7.58 14.12
C LYS A 126 21.95 -6.24 13.40
N TRP A 127 21.72 -5.22 14.17
CA TRP A 127 21.60 -3.83 13.78
C TRP A 127 22.87 -3.34 13.06
N PRO A 128 22.85 -2.29 12.23
CA PRO A 128 22.63 -2.31 10.79
C PRO A 128 23.84 -2.88 10.03
N GLY A 129 23.61 -3.55 8.91
CA GLY A 129 24.63 -3.93 7.94
C GLY A 129 25.14 -5.38 8.02
N GLN A 130 24.51 -6.27 8.77
CA GLN A 130 24.80 -7.70 8.72
C GLN A 130 23.60 -8.45 8.15
N ARG A 131 23.73 -8.97 6.91
CA ARG A 131 22.90 -10.06 6.44
C ARG A 131 23.03 -11.21 7.43
N GLY A 132 22.01 -11.44 8.27
CA GLY A 132 21.89 -12.70 8.97
C GLY A 132 21.68 -13.82 7.94
N ASP A 133 22.01 -15.04 8.32
CA ASP A 133 21.66 -16.21 7.51
C ASP A 133 20.12 -16.32 7.52
N ARG A 134 19.48 -15.79 6.47
CA ARG A 134 18.03 -15.78 6.31
C ARG A 134 17.68 -16.77 5.22
N SER A 135 17.05 -17.84 5.63
CA SER A 135 16.41 -18.79 4.75
C SER A 135 14.91 -18.58 4.89
N PRO A 136 14.25 -17.87 3.97
CA PRO A 136 12.82 -17.58 4.06
C PRO A 136 11.96 -18.84 4.13
N GLU A 137 12.48 -19.98 3.65
CA GLU A 137 11.84 -21.29 3.78
C GLU A 137 11.72 -21.77 5.24
N LEU A 138 12.51 -21.20 6.15
CA LEU A 138 12.49 -21.52 7.59
C LEU A 138 11.63 -20.52 8.39
N GLU A 139 11.04 -19.53 7.74
CA GLU A 139 10.15 -18.56 8.37
C GLU A 139 8.76 -19.17 8.58
N PRO A 140 8.34 -19.48 9.81
CA PRO A 140 7.11 -20.22 10.06
C PRO A 140 5.85 -19.47 9.64
N GLY A 141 5.88 -18.13 9.65
CA GLY A 141 4.79 -17.26 9.23
C GLY A 141 4.95 -16.72 7.80
N HIS A 142 5.73 -17.37 6.93
CA HIS A 142 5.92 -16.91 5.55
C HIS A 142 4.57 -16.82 4.79
N PRO A 143 4.33 -15.81 3.92
CA PRO A 143 3.06 -15.63 3.21
C PRO A 143 2.59 -16.86 2.44
N LEU A 144 3.50 -17.59 1.79
CA LEU A 144 3.17 -18.84 1.07
C LEU A 144 2.66 -19.96 2.00
N LEU A 145 2.92 -19.89 3.29
CA LEU A 145 2.38 -20.78 4.32
C LEU A 145 1.09 -20.24 4.95
N ARG A 146 0.61 -19.08 4.49
CA ARG A 146 -0.55 -18.36 5.05
C ARG A 146 -1.64 -18.12 4.02
N GLY A 147 -1.71 -18.99 2.99
CA GLY A 147 -2.78 -18.99 2.00
C GLY A 147 -2.59 -18.04 0.84
N PHE A 148 -1.36 -17.64 0.57
CA PHE A 148 -1.02 -16.92 -0.65
C PHE A 148 -0.27 -17.87 -1.61
N ASP A 149 -0.73 -17.95 -2.86
CA ASP A 149 -0.11 -18.77 -3.91
C ASP A 149 1.16 -18.10 -4.45
N TYR A 150 1.25 -16.77 -4.30
CA TYR A 150 2.37 -15.96 -4.75
C TYR A 150 2.73 -14.90 -3.71
N PHE A 151 4.03 -14.61 -3.59
CA PHE A 151 4.55 -13.54 -2.74
C PHE A 151 5.71 -12.81 -3.41
N TYR A 152 5.69 -11.48 -3.33
CA TYR A 152 6.83 -10.64 -3.71
C TYR A 152 6.97 -9.48 -2.72
N GLY A 153 8.07 -9.40 -1.99
CA GLY A 153 8.25 -8.32 -1.02
C GLY A 153 9.25 -8.62 0.10
N TYR A 154 9.09 -7.91 1.18
CA TYR A 154 9.84 -8.08 2.43
C TYR A 154 9.08 -9.02 3.37
N THR A 155 9.73 -10.09 3.83
CA THR A 155 9.14 -10.94 4.86
C THR A 155 9.31 -10.36 6.26
N GLY A 156 10.44 -9.74 6.53
CA GLY A 156 10.77 -9.16 7.83
C GLY A 156 10.10 -7.81 8.09
N HIS A 157 9.71 -7.56 9.35
CA HIS A 157 9.04 -6.32 9.75
C HIS A 157 9.93 -5.09 9.53
N VAL A 158 11.17 -5.14 10.01
CA VAL A 158 12.12 -4.02 9.90
C VAL A 158 12.62 -3.84 8.47
N ASP A 159 12.52 -4.87 7.63
CA ASP A 159 12.93 -4.76 6.24
C ASP A 159 12.04 -3.76 5.47
N GLY A 160 10.77 -3.69 5.80
CA GLY A 160 9.84 -2.67 5.28
C GLY A 160 9.97 -1.28 5.93
N HIS A 161 11.05 -0.99 6.63
CA HIS A 161 11.40 0.37 7.09
C HIS A 161 12.49 0.98 6.22
N CYS A 162 12.51 0.66 4.93
CA CYS A 162 13.42 1.21 3.95
C CYS A 162 12.76 1.08 2.58
N HIS A 163 12.76 2.16 1.81
CA HIS A 163 12.03 2.20 0.53
C HIS A 163 12.93 1.94 -0.68
N TYR A 164 14.14 1.40 -0.43
CA TYR A 164 15.08 0.91 -1.41
C TYR A 164 15.74 -0.38 -0.90
N PRO A 165 15.69 -1.52 -1.61
CA PRO A 165 16.08 -2.82 -1.08
C PRO A 165 17.52 -2.96 -0.56
N LEU A 166 18.50 -2.27 -1.18
CA LEU A 166 19.89 -2.32 -0.74
C LEU A 166 20.28 -1.22 0.25
N ASP A 167 19.43 -0.23 0.43
CA ASP A 167 19.66 0.80 1.43
C ASP A 167 19.35 0.21 2.81
N GLY A 168 20.36 -0.20 3.53
CA GLY A 168 20.24 -0.88 4.81
C GLY A 168 20.24 -2.40 4.74
N ASN A 169 20.60 -3.01 3.62
CA ASN A 169 20.77 -4.45 3.51
C ASN A 169 19.49 -5.27 3.78
N ARG A 170 18.38 -4.87 3.16
CA ARG A 170 17.04 -5.41 3.34
C ARG A 170 16.72 -6.41 2.24
N PRO A 171 16.58 -7.71 2.52
CA PRO A 171 16.32 -8.71 1.50
C PRO A 171 14.90 -8.62 0.96
N MET A 172 14.81 -8.64 -0.38
CA MET A 172 13.57 -8.73 -1.13
C MET A 172 13.42 -10.14 -1.70
N TYR A 173 12.24 -10.70 -1.62
CA TYR A 173 11.97 -12.07 -2.05
C TYR A 173 10.92 -12.15 -3.16
N ASP A 174 11.14 -13.07 -4.11
CA ASP A 174 10.14 -13.58 -5.06
C ASP A 174 9.84 -15.03 -4.65
N GLY A 175 8.75 -15.25 -3.96
CA GLY A 175 8.52 -16.47 -3.21
C GLY A 175 9.57 -16.66 -2.12
N TYR A 176 10.36 -17.73 -2.25
CA TYR A 176 11.49 -18.01 -1.37
C TYR A 176 12.85 -17.54 -1.94
N LYS A 177 12.87 -17.08 -3.17
CA LYS A 177 14.09 -16.66 -3.84
C LYS A 177 14.46 -15.23 -3.45
N ASP A 178 15.68 -15.02 -2.94
CA ASP A 178 16.24 -13.68 -2.75
C ASP A 178 16.50 -13.04 -4.12
N VAL A 179 15.87 -11.90 -4.35
CA VAL A 179 15.97 -11.10 -5.59
C VAL A 179 16.49 -9.70 -5.33
N THR A 180 17.11 -9.48 -4.19
CA THR A 180 17.60 -8.16 -3.76
C THR A 180 18.62 -7.55 -4.72
N ASP A 181 19.49 -8.40 -5.28
CA ASP A 181 20.53 -7.95 -6.21
C ASP A 181 19.87 -7.39 -7.50
N GLY A 182 20.32 -6.22 -7.92
CA GLY A 182 19.74 -5.50 -9.06
C GLY A 182 18.58 -4.54 -8.70
N LEU A 183 18.06 -4.58 -7.48
CA LEU A 183 16.95 -3.73 -7.04
C LEU A 183 17.38 -2.50 -6.23
N ALA A 184 18.67 -2.25 -6.10
CA ALA A 184 19.23 -1.21 -5.23
C ALA A 184 18.64 0.19 -5.40
N LYS A 185 18.24 0.52 -6.62
CA LYS A 185 17.69 1.84 -6.98
C LYS A 185 16.18 1.82 -7.22
N CYS A 186 15.53 0.67 -7.03
CA CYS A 186 14.10 0.54 -7.23
C CYS A 186 13.36 1.03 -5.99
N TYR A 187 12.55 2.06 -6.16
CA TYR A 187 11.65 2.53 -5.10
C TYR A 187 10.56 1.51 -4.83
N THR A 188 10.35 1.13 -3.57
CA THR A 188 9.51 -0.02 -3.22
C THR A 188 8.06 0.12 -3.63
N THR A 189 7.47 1.31 -3.49
CA THR A 189 6.08 1.57 -3.96
C THR A 189 5.95 1.25 -5.46
N ASP A 190 6.92 1.70 -6.27
CA ASP A 190 6.93 1.44 -7.72
C ASP A 190 7.16 -0.04 -8.02
N LEU A 191 8.08 -0.65 -7.30
CA LEU A 191 8.44 -2.05 -7.45
C LEU A 191 7.25 -2.97 -7.16
N PHE A 192 6.55 -2.73 -6.04
CA PHE A 192 5.37 -3.51 -5.69
C PHE A 192 4.21 -3.27 -6.65
N THR A 193 4.02 -2.04 -7.11
CA THR A 193 3.01 -1.70 -8.13
C THR A 193 3.30 -2.41 -9.45
N ALA A 194 4.51 -2.31 -9.97
CA ALA A 194 4.91 -2.95 -11.22
C ALA A 194 4.75 -4.48 -11.16
N ARG A 195 5.15 -5.09 -10.04
CA ARG A 195 5.02 -6.54 -9.86
C ARG A 195 3.58 -6.99 -9.72
N THR A 196 2.75 -6.23 -8.99
CA THR A 196 1.31 -6.48 -8.89
C THR A 196 0.63 -6.40 -10.25
N LYS A 197 0.91 -5.36 -11.03
CA LYS A 197 0.37 -5.18 -12.39
C LYS A 197 0.75 -6.35 -13.29
N LYS A 198 2.03 -6.73 -13.29
CA LYS A 198 2.50 -7.88 -14.07
C LYS A 198 1.77 -9.15 -13.67
N TRP A 199 1.66 -9.43 -12.38
CA TRP A 199 1.00 -10.63 -11.88
C TRP A 199 -0.48 -10.67 -12.27
N ILE A 200 -1.21 -9.55 -12.14
CA ILE A 200 -2.62 -9.43 -12.55
C ILE A 200 -2.76 -9.70 -14.06
N ALA A 201 -1.94 -9.07 -14.89
CA ALA A 201 -1.99 -9.25 -16.35
C ALA A 201 -1.68 -10.70 -16.77
N ASP A 202 -0.64 -11.31 -16.17
CA ASP A 202 -0.26 -12.69 -16.44
C ASP A 202 -1.35 -13.67 -15.98
N HIS A 203 -1.92 -13.45 -14.80
CA HIS A 203 -3.02 -14.28 -14.27
C HIS A 203 -4.26 -14.19 -15.15
N HIS A 204 -4.72 -12.97 -15.47
CA HIS A 204 -5.89 -12.76 -16.32
C HIS A 204 -5.72 -13.39 -17.70
N LYS A 205 -4.51 -13.29 -18.29
CA LYS A 205 -4.20 -13.95 -19.57
C LYS A 205 -4.25 -15.47 -19.49
N ALA A 206 -3.74 -16.05 -18.39
CA ALA A 206 -3.65 -17.51 -18.22
C ALA A 206 -4.95 -18.14 -17.73
N ASN A 207 -5.70 -17.44 -16.90
CA ASN A 207 -6.88 -17.94 -16.19
C ASN A 207 -7.99 -16.86 -16.12
N PRO A 208 -8.57 -16.43 -17.26
CA PRO A 208 -9.48 -15.29 -17.30
C PRO A 208 -10.76 -15.46 -16.47
N GLU A 209 -11.18 -16.71 -16.25
CA GLU A 209 -12.38 -17.04 -15.48
C GLU A 209 -12.13 -17.21 -13.96
N GLN A 210 -10.87 -17.26 -13.53
CA GLN A 210 -10.55 -17.42 -12.12
C GLN A 210 -10.38 -16.05 -11.46
N PRO A 211 -11.22 -15.70 -10.47
CA PRO A 211 -11.03 -14.45 -9.75
C PRO A 211 -9.73 -14.44 -8.95
N PHE A 212 -9.17 -13.27 -8.75
CA PHE A 212 -7.96 -13.12 -7.94
C PHE A 212 -8.20 -12.25 -6.71
N PHE A 213 -7.41 -12.52 -5.69
CA PHE A 213 -7.25 -11.68 -4.50
C PHE A 213 -5.80 -11.25 -4.36
N THR A 214 -5.54 -9.96 -4.32
CA THR A 214 -4.22 -9.40 -4.03
C THR A 214 -4.23 -8.62 -2.72
N TYR A 215 -3.25 -8.90 -1.86
CA TYR A 215 -2.91 -8.10 -0.69
C TYR A 215 -1.67 -7.27 -1.03
N LEU A 216 -1.87 -6.00 -1.40
CA LEU A 216 -0.81 -5.07 -1.76
C LEU A 216 -0.51 -4.18 -0.56
N ALA A 217 0.54 -4.55 0.17
CA ALA A 217 0.95 -3.90 1.40
C ALA A 217 2.14 -2.98 1.13
N TYR A 218 1.87 -1.72 0.82
CA TYR A 218 2.90 -0.71 0.71
C TYR A 218 3.61 -0.48 2.05
N ASP A 219 4.89 -0.19 1.99
CA ASP A 219 5.73 0.21 3.13
C ASP A 219 5.81 1.73 3.28
N THR A 220 5.08 2.47 2.47
CA THR A 220 4.99 3.93 2.45
C THR A 220 3.64 4.41 3.02
N PRO A 221 3.61 5.63 3.60
CA PRO A 221 4.66 6.62 3.79
C PRO A 221 5.47 6.49 5.11
N HIS A 222 5.68 5.27 5.64
CA HIS A 222 6.48 5.02 6.85
C HIS A 222 7.86 5.69 6.80
N ALA A 223 8.44 5.99 7.97
CA ALA A 223 9.82 6.45 8.08
C ALA A 223 10.87 5.38 7.66
N PRO A 224 12.04 5.80 7.11
CA PRO A 224 12.42 7.18 6.79
C PRO A 224 11.70 7.70 5.54
N GLN A 225 11.51 9.01 5.44
CA GLN A 225 10.87 9.62 4.27
C GLN A 225 11.84 9.60 3.07
N GLN A 226 11.95 8.46 2.42
CA GLN A 226 12.67 8.31 1.16
C GLN A 226 11.72 8.53 -0.02
N VAL A 227 12.14 9.33 -0.98
CA VAL A 227 11.32 9.73 -2.13
C VAL A 227 11.69 8.95 -3.38
N PRO A 228 10.77 8.77 -4.34
CA PRO A 228 11.04 8.02 -5.57
C PRO A 228 12.08 8.71 -6.45
N THR A 229 12.82 7.90 -7.22
CA THR A 229 13.77 8.37 -8.23
C THR A 229 13.18 8.41 -9.64
N THR A 230 11.97 7.90 -9.81
CA THR A 230 11.25 7.89 -11.09
C THR A 230 10.27 9.04 -11.19
N SER A 231 9.94 9.45 -12.43
CA SER A 231 9.00 10.54 -12.66
C SER A 231 7.62 10.24 -12.09
N HIS A 232 7.02 11.28 -11.52
CA HIS A 232 5.62 11.24 -11.14
C HIS A 232 4.73 11.21 -12.39
N LEU A 233 3.53 10.62 -12.24
CA LEU A 233 2.52 10.66 -13.28
C LEU A 233 2.00 12.09 -13.40
N THR A 234 1.88 12.58 -14.63
CA THR A 234 1.71 14.01 -14.91
C THR A 234 0.27 14.49 -14.96
N ALA A 235 -0.72 13.59 -14.95
CA ALA A 235 -2.12 14.00 -14.91
C ALA A 235 -2.52 14.38 -13.49
N GLU A 236 -2.98 15.61 -13.29
CA GLU A 236 -3.32 16.11 -11.95
C GLU A 236 -4.76 15.83 -11.52
N SER A 237 -5.65 15.49 -12.45
CA SER A 237 -7.09 15.37 -12.17
C SER A 237 -7.76 14.15 -12.77
N ASN A 238 -7.07 13.39 -13.58
CA ASN A 238 -7.56 12.19 -14.24
C ASN A 238 -6.57 11.05 -14.08
N TYR A 239 -6.99 9.85 -14.50
CA TYR A 239 -6.07 8.72 -14.62
C TYR A 239 -4.88 9.13 -15.50
N PRO A 240 -3.68 8.70 -15.10
CA PRO A 240 -2.48 9.15 -15.78
C PRO A 240 -2.51 8.75 -17.25
N GLU A 241 -2.32 9.72 -18.13
CA GLU A 241 -1.97 9.41 -19.51
C GLU A 241 -0.76 8.48 -19.51
N GLY A 242 -0.91 7.28 -20.04
CA GLY A 242 0.14 6.29 -20.11
C GLY A 242 0.31 5.41 -18.87
N GLY A 243 -0.67 5.33 -17.97
CA GLY A 243 -0.78 4.27 -16.95
C GLY A 243 -1.24 2.93 -17.52
N GLY A 244 -1.44 1.94 -16.65
CA GLY A 244 -2.04 0.66 -17.01
C GLY A 244 -1.12 -0.31 -17.75
N SER A 245 -1.64 -0.99 -18.78
CA SER A 245 -0.93 -2.05 -19.50
C SER A 245 0.25 -1.56 -20.34
N ALA A 246 0.19 -0.33 -20.83
CA ALA A 246 1.21 0.25 -21.73
C ALA A 246 2.00 1.40 -21.10
N GLY A 247 1.64 1.84 -19.91
CA GLY A 247 2.24 3.02 -19.27
C GLY A 247 2.40 2.87 -17.76
N GLY A 248 2.67 3.98 -17.08
CA GLY A 248 2.96 4.01 -15.66
C GLY A 248 4.22 3.23 -15.30
N VAL A 249 4.24 2.62 -14.11
CA VAL A 249 5.34 1.74 -13.73
C VAL A 249 5.12 0.34 -14.33
N GLN A 250 6.14 -0.17 -15.00
CA GLN A 250 6.12 -1.50 -15.62
C GLN A 250 7.19 -2.37 -14.99
N TRP A 251 6.89 -3.67 -14.87
CA TRP A 251 7.90 -4.64 -14.50
C TRP A 251 8.93 -4.79 -15.63
N ASN A 252 10.19 -4.64 -15.30
CA ASN A 252 11.31 -4.87 -16.20
C ASN A 252 12.09 -6.09 -15.69
N GLU A 253 12.24 -7.12 -16.50
CA GLU A 253 13.00 -8.33 -16.14
C GLU A 253 14.49 -8.02 -15.92
N ASP A 254 15.00 -6.94 -16.54
CA ASP A 254 16.35 -6.43 -16.34
C ASP A 254 16.30 -5.11 -15.53
N ALA A 255 15.96 -5.21 -14.25
CA ALA A 255 16.00 -4.09 -13.32
C ALA A 255 17.43 -3.81 -12.80
N SER A 256 18.46 -4.36 -13.42
CA SER A 256 19.85 -4.27 -12.97
C SER A 256 20.41 -2.84 -12.98
N ASP A 257 19.83 -1.95 -13.77
CA ASP A 257 20.14 -0.52 -13.77
C ASP A 257 19.42 0.26 -12.65
N GLY A 258 18.59 -0.42 -11.85
CA GLY A 258 17.80 0.17 -10.79
C GLY A 258 16.58 0.93 -11.31
N GLN A 259 16.14 0.66 -12.52
CA GLN A 259 14.97 1.29 -13.11
C GLN A 259 13.85 0.27 -13.31
N ILE A 260 12.73 0.55 -12.69
CA ILE A 260 11.46 -0.02 -13.13
C ILE A 260 11.08 0.77 -14.38
N ASN A 261 10.89 0.08 -15.50
CA ASN A 261 10.57 0.75 -16.75
C ASN A 261 9.30 1.59 -16.60
N THR A 262 9.45 2.90 -16.72
CA THR A 262 8.30 3.80 -16.82
C THR A 262 8.16 4.26 -18.26
N ALA A 263 6.94 4.39 -18.76
CA ALA A 263 6.68 4.85 -20.13
C ALA A 263 7.29 6.22 -20.47
N LYS A 264 7.68 6.99 -19.46
CA LYS A 264 8.27 8.34 -19.59
C LYS A 264 9.75 8.39 -19.21
N GLY A 265 10.35 7.24 -18.94
CA GLY A 265 11.75 7.14 -18.51
C GLY A 265 11.93 7.45 -17.03
N SER A 266 13.09 7.04 -16.53
CA SER A 266 13.50 7.39 -15.16
C SER A 266 14.00 8.82 -15.11
N ILE A 267 13.54 9.53 -14.11
CA ILE A 267 14.07 10.84 -13.76
C ILE A 267 14.44 10.76 -12.29
N ASP A 268 15.66 11.16 -11.97
CA ASP A 268 16.10 11.34 -10.58
C ASP A 268 15.51 12.66 -10.08
N LEU A 269 14.23 12.63 -9.69
CA LEU A 269 13.47 13.84 -9.36
C LEU A 269 13.52 14.20 -7.89
N GLY A 270 13.71 13.23 -7.02
CA GLY A 270 13.56 13.47 -5.58
C GLY A 270 12.14 13.97 -5.24
N MET A 271 12.02 15.17 -4.71
CA MET A 271 10.75 15.76 -4.31
C MET A 271 9.78 15.98 -5.47
N HIS A 272 8.49 15.77 -5.22
CA HIS A 272 7.46 16.13 -6.20
C HIS A 272 7.52 17.63 -6.53
N PRO A 273 7.48 18.03 -7.83
CA PRO A 273 7.63 19.43 -8.24
C PRO A 273 6.66 20.39 -7.56
N ALA A 274 5.43 19.95 -7.26
CA ALA A 274 4.43 20.77 -6.57
C ALA A 274 4.83 21.13 -5.13
N PHE A 275 5.75 20.40 -4.51
CA PHE A 275 6.15 20.57 -3.11
C PHE A 275 7.61 21.02 -2.96
N ALA A 276 8.44 20.83 -3.98
CA ALA A 276 9.87 21.14 -3.94
C ALA A 276 10.18 22.61 -3.61
N SER A 277 9.26 23.53 -3.92
CA SER A 277 9.37 24.95 -3.62
C SER A 277 8.22 25.48 -2.76
N ALA A 278 7.51 24.58 -2.04
CA ALA A 278 6.40 25.00 -1.19
C ALA A 278 6.87 25.85 -0.01
N VAL A 279 6.09 26.87 0.33
CA VAL A 279 6.32 27.74 1.48
C VAL A 279 5.14 27.67 2.44
N GLY A 280 5.45 27.77 3.73
CA GLY A 280 4.45 27.81 4.78
C GLY A 280 3.79 29.19 4.92
N ASP A 281 2.81 29.29 5.80
CA ASP A 281 2.09 30.55 6.10
C ASP A 281 3.01 31.62 6.69
N ASP A 282 4.15 31.22 7.24
CA ASP A 282 5.22 32.06 7.74
C ASP A 282 6.18 32.58 6.63
N GLY A 283 5.94 32.17 5.37
CA GLY A 283 6.78 32.48 4.22
C GLY A 283 8.11 31.73 4.17
N GLN A 284 8.33 30.75 5.07
CA GLN A 284 9.53 29.91 5.04
C GLN A 284 9.30 28.66 4.16
N PRO A 285 10.37 28.10 3.57
CA PRO A 285 10.26 26.82 2.88
C PRO A 285 9.68 25.74 3.82
N TRP A 286 8.88 24.84 3.27
CA TRP A 286 8.40 23.69 4.04
C TRP A 286 9.58 22.91 4.64
N PRO A 287 9.41 22.35 5.86
CA PRO A 287 10.37 21.38 6.40
C PRO A 287 10.60 20.25 5.39
N GLU A 288 11.85 19.82 5.24
CA GLU A 288 12.23 18.79 4.28
C GLU A 288 11.40 17.51 4.47
N GLN A 289 11.20 17.09 5.71
CA GLN A 289 10.42 15.88 6.01
C GLN A 289 8.94 16.01 5.61
N ALA A 290 8.34 17.17 5.74
CA ALA A 290 6.98 17.44 5.29
C ALA A 290 6.87 17.35 3.76
N THR A 291 7.84 17.93 3.04
CA THR A 291 7.92 17.85 1.57
C THR A 291 8.10 16.41 1.09
N ARG A 292 8.94 15.63 1.78
CA ARG A 292 9.17 14.20 1.50
C ARG A 292 7.91 13.40 1.74
N HIS A 293 7.25 13.58 2.88
CA HIS A 293 6.00 12.90 3.23
C HIS A 293 4.90 13.16 2.18
N ALA A 294 4.63 14.42 1.85
CA ALA A 294 3.67 14.78 0.81
C ALA A 294 4.00 14.15 -0.56
N THR A 295 5.30 14.08 -0.89
CA THR A 295 5.79 13.41 -2.12
C THR A 295 5.47 11.90 -2.11
N MET A 296 5.70 11.23 -0.98
CA MET A 296 5.42 9.80 -0.83
C MET A 296 3.92 9.51 -0.92
N VAL A 297 3.08 10.31 -0.25
CA VAL A 297 1.62 10.17 -0.32
C VAL A 297 1.11 10.40 -1.75
N ARG A 298 1.67 11.39 -2.46
CA ARG A 298 1.35 11.62 -3.86
C ARG A 298 1.70 10.41 -4.72
N ARG A 299 2.87 9.80 -4.49
CA ARG A 299 3.29 8.59 -5.24
C ARG A 299 2.38 7.39 -5.00
N ILE A 300 1.85 7.21 -3.79
CA ILE A 300 0.84 6.20 -3.52
C ILE A 300 -0.41 6.41 -4.39
N GLY A 301 -0.87 7.66 -4.51
CA GLY A 301 -1.99 8.00 -5.40
C GLY A 301 -1.73 7.62 -6.86
N ASP A 302 -0.54 7.96 -7.37
CA ASP A 302 -0.10 7.58 -8.72
C ASP A 302 -0.15 6.06 -8.92
N ALA A 303 0.34 5.31 -7.94
CA ALA A 303 0.39 3.84 -7.99
C ALA A 303 -1.02 3.21 -8.02
N VAL A 304 -1.94 3.74 -7.22
CA VAL A 304 -3.33 3.24 -7.17
C VAL A 304 -4.05 3.45 -8.51
N VAL A 305 -3.97 4.63 -9.10
CA VAL A 305 -4.65 4.89 -10.37
C VAL A 305 -3.96 4.22 -11.55
N ASP A 306 -2.66 3.93 -11.47
CA ASP A 306 -1.95 3.12 -12.46
C ASP A 306 -2.49 1.67 -12.47
N ILE A 307 -2.78 1.09 -11.31
CA ILE A 307 -3.44 -0.22 -11.20
C ILE A 307 -4.88 -0.14 -11.76
N VAL A 308 -5.66 0.87 -11.39
CA VAL A 308 -7.03 1.04 -11.93
C VAL A 308 -7.01 1.15 -13.45
N GLN A 309 -6.04 1.87 -14.03
CA GLN A 309 -5.92 1.95 -15.48
C GLN A 309 -5.61 0.57 -16.10
N LEU A 310 -4.75 -0.24 -15.46
CA LEU A 310 -4.52 -1.61 -15.91
C LEU A 310 -5.83 -2.44 -15.93
N LEU A 311 -6.65 -2.34 -14.88
CA LEU A 311 -7.93 -3.06 -14.83
C LEU A 311 -8.89 -2.64 -15.96
N LYS A 312 -8.91 -1.34 -16.29
CA LYS A 312 -9.66 -0.79 -17.44
C LYS A 312 -9.11 -1.33 -18.75
N ASP A 313 -7.80 -1.37 -18.93
CA ASP A 313 -7.14 -1.88 -20.13
C ASP A 313 -7.38 -3.39 -20.36
N LEU A 314 -7.60 -4.13 -19.26
CA LEU A 314 -7.91 -5.56 -19.28
C LEU A 314 -9.42 -5.86 -19.33
N ASP A 315 -10.27 -4.83 -19.32
CA ASP A 315 -11.75 -4.96 -19.31
C ASP A 315 -12.31 -5.74 -18.10
N ILE A 316 -11.63 -5.62 -16.94
CA ILE A 316 -12.05 -6.26 -15.67
C ILE A 316 -12.33 -5.26 -14.55
N ASP A 317 -12.29 -3.97 -14.83
CA ASP A 317 -12.47 -2.91 -13.85
C ASP A 317 -13.84 -2.98 -13.17
N ASP A 318 -14.90 -3.19 -13.96
CA ASP A 318 -16.28 -3.25 -13.47
C ASP A 318 -16.53 -4.42 -12.50
N ASN A 319 -15.77 -5.51 -12.62
CA ASN A 319 -15.85 -6.68 -11.73
C ASN A 319 -14.65 -6.76 -10.77
N THR A 320 -14.07 -5.63 -10.38
CA THR A 320 -12.99 -5.58 -9.42
C THR A 320 -13.33 -4.67 -8.24
N LEU A 321 -13.31 -5.24 -7.04
CA LEU A 321 -13.38 -4.53 -5.77
C LEU A 321 -11.98 -4.10 -5.34
N ILE A 322 -11.77 -2.79 -5.19
CA ILE A 322 -10.54 -2.26 -4.60
C ILE A 322 -10.86 -1.64 -3.25
N VAL A 323 -10.16 -2.09 -2.21
CA VAL A 323 -10.17 -1.48 -0.87
C VAL A 323 -8.82 -0.84 -0.64
N PHE A 324 -8.80 0.45 -0.42
CA PHE A 324 -7.62 1.23 -0.05
C PHE A 324 -7.72 1.66 1.40
N SER A 325 -6.69 1.39 2.20
CA SER A 325 -6.66 1.77 3.62
C SER A 325 -5.23 1.90 4.14
N SER A 326 -5.09 2.16 5.45
CA SER A 326 -3.82 2.16 6.18
C SER A 326 -3.85 1.17 7.34
N ASP A 327 -2.69 0.75 7.80
CA ASP A 327 -2.56 -0.16 8.94
C ASP A 327 -2.67 0.56 10.30
N ASN A 328 -2.29 1.82 10.38
CA ASN A 328 -2.46 2.72 11.53
C ASN A 328 -2.35 4.18 11.09
N GLY A 329 -2.57 5.10 12.02
CA GLY A 329 -2.45 6.53 11.77
C GLY A 329 -1.01 6.99 11.47
N THR A 330 -0.87 8.27 11.08
CA THR A 330 0.41 8.89 10.75
C THR A 330 1.43 8.76 11.88
N HIS A 331 2.71 8.72 11.55
CA HIS A 331 3.82 8.55 12.51
C HIS A 331 4.48 9.89 12.89
N CYS A 332 5.29 9.84 13.97
CA CYS A 332 6.15 10.95 14.42
C CYS A 332 7.63 10.56 14.41
N GLU A 333 8.01 9.62 13.55
CA GLU A 333 9.37 9.06 13.47
C GLU A 333 10.22 9.85 12.47
N ASP A 334 11.56 9.75 12.58
CA ASP A 334 12.54 10.37 11.66
C ASP A 334 12.33 11.88 11.44
N HIS A 335 12.08 12.61 12.52
CA HIS A 335 11.81 14.06 12.49
C HIS A 335 10.57 14.47 11.70
N HIS A 336 9.70 13.54 11.30
CA HIS A 336 8.41 13.87 10.73
C HIS A 336 7.56 14.58 11.78
N GLN A 337 6.98 15.73 11.38
CA GLN A 337 6.11 16.55 12.19
C GLN A 337 4.70 16.52 11.58
N PRO A 338 3.85 15.55 11.99
CA PRO A 338 2.53 15.41 11.39
C PRO A 338 1.62 16.63 11.60
N ASP A 339 1.87 17.39 12.66
CA ASP A 339 1.18 18.68 12.92
C ASP A 339 1.39 19.70 11.79
N TYR A 340 2.54 19.70 11.13
CA TYR A 340 2.84 20.69 10.10
C TYR A 340 1.89 20.55 8.90
N LEU A 341 1.62 19.31 8.47
CA LEU A 341 0.70 19.00 7.39
C LEU A 341 -0.68 18.57 7.91
N ASP A 342 -0.88 18.52 9.24
CA ASP A 342 -2.12 18.09 9.86
C ASP A 342 -2.53 16.66 9.40
N ALA A 343 -1.55 15.76 9.38
CA ALA A 343 -1.66 14.43 8.81
C ALA A 343 -2.63 13.51 9.57
N PHE A 344 -2.98 13.83 10.80
CA PHE A 344 -4.04 13.15 11.56
C PHE A 344 -5.45 13.72 11.29
N GLY A 345 -5.57 14.81 10.49
CA GLY A 345 -6.83 15.48 10.19
C GLY A 345 -7.44 16.17 11.41
N PRO A 346 -8.78 16.16 11.56
CA PRO A 346 -9.46 16.83 12.67
C PRO A 346 -9.42 16.02 13.99
N TYR A 347 -8.49 15.06 14.11
CA TYR A 347 -8.46 14.11 15.23
C TYR A 347 -7.20 14.30 16.07
N ASP A 348 -7.30 13.93 17.35
CA ASP A 348 -6.13 13.83 18.21
C ASP A 348 -5.42 12.49 18.04
N GLY A 349 -4.10 12.51 18.28
CA GLY A 349 -3.26 11.33 18.33
C GLY A 349 -2.65 10.93 16.97
N ALA A 350 -1.69 10.05 17.04
CA ALA A 350 -0.91 9.55 15.93
C ALA A 350 -0.63 8.05 16.15
N LYS A 351 0.20 7.44 15.33
CA LYS A 351 0.70 6.06 15.51
C LYS A 351 1.09 5.81 16.97
N ARG A 352 0.66 4.68 17.51
CA ARG A 352 0.76 4.23 18.92
C ARG A 352 -0.27 4.84 19.88
N ASP A 353 -1.04 5.85 19.47
CA ASP A 353 -2.11 6.39 20.27
C ASP A 353 -3.42 5.68 19.99
N MET A 354 -4.24 5.50 21.04
CA MET A 354 -5.60 4.96 20.93
C MET A 354 -6.65 6.03 20.63
N TRP A 355 -6.21 7.24 20.29
CA TRP A 355 -7.07 8.31 19.82
C TRP A 355 -7.42 8.14 18.33
N GLU A 356 -8.46 8.85 17.89
CA GLU A 356 -8.97 8.77 16.51
C GLU A 356 -7.87 8.91 15.45
N GLY A 357 -6.92 9.84 15.61
CA GLY A 357 -5.81 10.03 14.68
C GLY A 357 -4.84 8.84 14.59
N GLY A 358 -4.80 8.00 15.63
CA GLY A 358 -4.00 6.77 15.63
C GLY A 358 -4.71 5.54 15.10
N VAL A 359 -6.05 5.48 15.16
CA VAL A 359 -6.83 4.28 14.86
C VAL A 359 -7.88 4.45 13.76
N ARG A 360 -8.30 5.67 13.43
CA ARG A 360 -9.25 5.92 12.33
C ARG A 360 -8.50 6.00 11.01
N MET A 361 -8.85 5.11 10.08
CA MET A 361 -8.11 4.95 8.84
C MET A 361 -8.73 5.68 7.66
N PRO A 362 -7.92 6.24 6.76
CA PRO A 362 -8.38 6.78 5.50
C PRO A 362 -8.80 5.63 4.57
N THR A 363 -10.07 5.27 4.59
CA THR A 363 -10.53 4.11 3.82
C THR A 363 -11.43 4.50 2.66
N LEU A 364 -11.02 4.10 1.47
CA LEU A 364 -11.69 4.32 0.21
C LEU A 364 -12.00 2.96 -0.44
N VAL A 365 -13.18 2.79 -0.97
CA VAL A 365 -13.60 1.53 -1.60
C VAL A 365 -14.17 1.82 -2.98
N ARG A 366 -13.70 1.10 -3.99
CA ARG A 366 -14.16 1.28 -5.37
C ARG A 366 -14.56 -0.07 -5.98
N TRP A 367 -15.78 -0.13 -6.51
CA TRP A 367 -16.29 -1.25 -7.30
C TRP A 367 -17.36 -0.70 -8.25
N PRO A 368 -17.01 -0.35 -9.49
CA PRO A 368 -17.86 0.47 -10.36
C PRO A 368 -19.27 -0.10 -10.62
N SER A 369 -19.40 -1.40 -10.79
CA SER A 369 -20.68 -2.04 -11.06
C SER A 369 -21.61 -2.16 -9.84
N VAL A 370 -21.12 -1.94 -8.62
CA VAL A 370 -21.86 -2.22 -7.37
C VAL A 370 -21.92 -1.02 -6.44
N ILE A 371 -20.86 -0.24 -6.33
CA ILE A 371 -20.77 0.90 -5.41
C ILE A 371 -21.07 2.19 -6.15
N GLU A 372 -22.04 2.94 -5.64
CA GLU A 372 -22.38 4.27 -6.17
C GLU A 372 -21.21 5.24 -5.99
N ALA A 373 -20.80 5.85 -7.10
CA ALA A 373 -19.70 6.80 -7.13
C ALA A 373 -19.99 8.03 -6.24
N GLY A 374 -18.99 8.49 -5.48
CA GLY A 374 -19.10 9.64 -4.58
C GLY A 374 -19.90 9.37 -3.32
N SER A 375 -20.25 8.10 -3.04
CA SER A 375 -21.02 7.74 -1.86
C SER A 375 -20.18 7.76 -0.58
N LYS A 376 -20.85 7.77 0.58
CA LYS A 376 -20.20 7.74 1.91
C LYS A 376 -20.95 6.76 2.81
N SER A 377 -20.19 5.95 3.54
CA SER A 377 -20.73 5.14 4.64
C SER A 377 -20.25 5.67 5.98
N HIS A 378 -21.17 5.81 6.92
CA HIS A 378 -20.92 6.18 8.32
C HIS A 378 -21.06 4.98 9.26
N SER A 379 -21.23 3.78 8.73
CA SER A 379 -21.18 2.55 9.51
C SER A 379 -19.75 2.29 9.99
N PRO A 380 -19.57 1.86 11.24
CA PRO A 380 -18.27 1.45 11.74
C PRO A 380 -17.87 0.12 11.12
#